data_c9d1b662e29afbedb1994357c88a1398
#
_entry.id   c9d1b662e29afbedb1994357c88a1398
#
_cell.length_a   1.000
_cell.length_b   1.000
_cell.length_c   1.000
_cell.angle_alpha   90.00
_cell.angle_beta   90.00
_cell.angle_gamma   90.00
#
_symmetry.space_group_name_H-M   'P 1'
#
loop_
_entity.id
_entity.type
_entity.pdbx_description
1 polymer ?
#
loop_
_entity_poly.entity_id
_entity_poly.type
_entity_poly.pdbx_seq_one_letter_code
_entity_poly.pdbx_strand_id
1 'polypeptide(L)'
;MIHLNNYGWNDKLSQLKQESIYNALTHGRISIVHRTCYEVVSENGLFQCELTGNMMYGKSDFELPCTGDWVLFQPFDEHKGIIVDMLPRERTLCRKKNGTIADKQAIASYVDKAFIVQSLDDNFNVRRAERFMVQMQEENINPVLVFNKADLGFDKQKVEEQIRHIARQIPVFFTSIHQPQTILQLRESISAGEMVVFVGSSGVGKSSLVNALCEKSVLLTSDISLSTGKGRHTSTRREMVLMDGSGVLIDTPGVREFGLAIDDPDSLAEVLEISDYAASCRFKDCKHINEPGCAVLEAVSSGVLDRKVYESYLKLRREAWHFSTSEHEKRKRDKSFSKLVDEVKKRKANR
;
A
#
# COMPACT_ATOMS: atom_id res chain seq x y z
N MET A 1 -15.19 22.07 18.99
CA MET A 1 -15.44 20.61 19.08
C MET A 1 -15.11 20.04 17.70
N ILE A 2 -14.29 18.99 17.65
CA ILE A 2 -13.90 18.31 16.40
C ILE A 2 -14.97 17.27 16.08
N HIS A 3 -15.46 17.25 14.85
CA HIS A 3 -16.41 16.25 14.39
C HIS A 3 -15.67 15.04 13.86
N LEU A 4 -15.62 13.94 14.62
CA LEU A 4 -14.87 12.73 14.26
C LEU A 4 -15.46 12.01 13.03
N ASN A 5 -16.71 12.26 12.68
CA ASN A 5 -17.29 11.76 11.42
C ASN A 5 -16.50 12.25 10.18
N ASN A 6 -15.93 13.47 10.24
CA ASN A 6 -15.06 13.98 9.18
C ASN A 6 -13.74 13.17 9.07
N TYR A 7 -13.38 12.49 10.14
CA TYR A 7 -12.24 11.58 10.22
C TYR A 7 -12.65 10.11 10.03
N GLY A 8 -13.88 9.82 9.59
CA GLY A 8 -14.36 8.47 9.29
C GLY A 8 -14.96 7.72 10.47
N TRP A 9 -15.26 8.37 11.61
CA TRP A 9 -16.03 7.74 12.68
C TRP A 9 -17.45 7.42 12.19
N ASN A 10 -17.94 6.21 12.49
CA ASN A 10 -19.22 5.73 12.01
C ASN A 10 -19.89 4.79 13.02
N ASP A 11 -21.11 4.33 12.71
CA ASP A 11 -21.91 3.46 13.60
C ASP A 11 -21.22 2.14 13.91
N LYS A 12 -20.49 1.54 12.95
CA LYS A 12 -19.74 0.30 13.17
C LYS A 12 -18.65 0.49 14.22
N LEU A 13 -17.89 1.59 14.14
CA LEU A 13 -16.86 1.93 15.12
C LEU A 13 -17.48 2.24 16.50
N SER A 14 -18.64 2.90 16.51
CA SER A 14 -19.41 3.15 17.73
C SER A 14 -19.83 1.84 18.41
N GLN A 15 -20.29 0.87 17.64
CA GLN A 15 -20.63 -0.47 18.16
C GLN A 15 -19.38 -1.19 18.68
N LEU A 16 -18.28 -1.24 17.93
CA LEU A 16 -17.02 -1.85 18.36
C LEU A 16 -16.52 -1.23 19.68
N LYS A 17 -16.64 0.09 19.82
CA LYS A 17 -16.32 0.74 21.08
C LYS A 17 -17.22 0.29 22.23
N GLN A 18 -18.54 0.18 22.01
CA GLN A 18 -19.49 -0.26 23.03
C GLN A 18 -19.22 -1.70 23.51
N GLU A 19 -18.76 -2.58 22.61
CA GLU A 19 -18.39 -3.96 22.91
C GLU A 19 -17.04 -4.09 23.64
N SER A 20 -16.20 -3.05 23.61
CA SER A 20 -14.90 -3.06 24.30
C SER A 20 -15.09 -2.98 25.82
N ILE A 21 -14.23 -3.69 26.55
CA ILE A 21 -14.14 -3.56 28.04
C ILE A 21 -13.68 -2.15 28.46
N TYR A 22 -13.12 -1.38 27.56
CA TYR A 22 -12.68 0.00 27.76
C TYR A 22 -13.65 1.03 27.15
N ASN A 23 -14.92 0.69 26.98
CA ASN A 23 -15.93 1.53 26.33
C ASN A 23 -16.14 2.91 27.00
N ALA A 24 -15.86 3.02 28.30
CA ALA A 24 -15.93 4.28 29.04
C ALA A 24 -14.80 5.27 28.73
N LEU A 25 -13.70 4.80 28.10
CA LEU A 25 -12.58 5.67 27.76
C LEU A 25 -12.91 6.60 26.59
N THR A 26 -12.17 7.69 26.53
CA THR A 26 -12.18 8.60 25.36
C THR A 26 -11.66 7.87 24.13
N HIS A 27 -12.28 8.11 22.99
CA HIS A 27 -11.80 7.58 21.72
C HIS A 27 -11.22 8.69 20.85
N GLY A 28 -10.33 8.32 19.96
CA GLY A 28 -9.75 9.21 18.98
C GLY A 28 -9.02 8.47 17.89
N ARG A 29 -8.61 9.21 16.86
CA ARG A 29 -7.89 8.68 15.71
C ARG A 29 -6.45 9.15 15.73
N ILE A 30 -5.49 8.24 15.52
CA ILE A 30 -4.07 8.60 15.43
C ILE A 30 -3.82 9.37 14.13
N SER A 31 -3.44 10.64 14.28
CA SER A 31 -3.08 11.52 13.17
C SER A 31 -1.61 11.44 12.81
N ILE A 32 -0.73 11.35 13.80
CA ILE A 32 0.73 11.28 13.60
C ILE A 32 1.34 10.27 14.57
N VAL A 33 2.28 9.47 14.07
CA VAL A 33 3.11 8.58 14.87
C VAL A 33 4.50 9.18 14.99
N HIS A 34 4.90 9.50 16.22
CA HIS A 34 6.24 9.93 16.56
C HIS A 34 7.08 8.75 17.07
N ARG A 35 8.32 9.00 17.42
CA ARG A 35 9.24 7.96 17.89
C ARG A 35 8.84 7.39 19.25
N THR A 36 8.26 8.23 20.12
CA THR A 36 7.94 7.91 21.53
C THR A 36 6.49 8.21 21.90
N CYS A 37 5.75 8.90 21.04
CA CYS A 37 4.37 9.30 21.31
C CYS A 37 3.52 9.33 20.04
N TYR A 38 2.23 9.52 20.22
CA TYR A 38 1.20 9.52 19.19
C TYR A 38 0.38 10.80 19.31
N GLU A 39 0.11 11.47 18.19
CA GLU A 39 -0.91 12.51 18.17
C GLU A 39 -2.26 11.88 17.86
N VAL A 40 -3.23 12.17 18.72
CA VAL A 40 -4.59 11.61 18.64
C VAL A 40 -5.58 12.74 18.50
N VAL A 41 -6.36 12.71 17.44
CA VAL A 41 -7.51 13.60 17.22
C VAL A 41 -8.72 13.01 17.94
N SER A 42 -9.34 13.77 18.84
CA SER A 42 -10.60 13.40 19.50
C SER A 42 -11.61 14.54 19.40
N GLU A 43 -12.84 14.30 19.83
CA GLU A 43 -13.89 15.35 19.89
C GLU A 43 -13.46 16.55 20.77
N ASN A 44 -12.65 16.28 21.81
CA ASN A 44 -12.19 17.28 22.77
C ASN A 44 -10.91 18.01 22.33
N GLY A 45 -10.35 17.69 21.16
CA GLY A 45 -9.15 18.31 20.64
C GLY A 45 -8.05 17.32 20.27
N LEU A 46 -6.83 17.86 20.17
CA LEU A 46 -5.60 17.09 19.88
C LEU A 46 -4.91 16.70 21.18
N PHE A 47 -4.55 15.43 21.29
CA PHE A 47 -3.84 14.88 22.44
C PHE A 47 -2.52 14.26 22.01
N GLN A 48 -1.47 14.53 22.79
CA GLN A 48 -0.22 13.79 22.71
C GLN A 48 -0.30 12.60 23.66
N CYS A 49 -0.33 11.39 23.11
CA CYS A 49 -0.52 10.17 23.87
C CYS A 49 0.72 9.28 23.86
N GLU A 50 0.91 8.55 24.96
CA GLU A 50 1.88 7.46 25.08
C GLU A 50 1.14 6.12 25.19
N LEU A 51 1.86 5.01 24.99
CA LEU A 51 1.29 3.67 25.16
C LEU A 51 1.44 3.20 26.61
N THR A 52 0.48 2.38 27.07
CA THR A 52 0.70 1.58 28.29
C THR A 52 1.84 0.58 28.07
N GLY A 53 2.50 0.16 29.14
CA GLY A 53 3.52 -0.91 29.09
C GLY A 53 3.00 -2.20 28.43
N ASN A 54 1.74 -2.58 28.69
CA ASN A 54 1.10 -3.76 28.09
C ASN A 54 0.94 -3.65 26.57
N MET A 55 0.74 -2.44 26.04
CA MET A 55 0.65 -2.22 24.61
C MET A 55 2.01 -2.22 23.89
N MET A 56 3.10 -2.05 24.63
CA MET A 56 4.46 -2.06 24.08
C MET A 56 5.12 -3.42 24.20
N TYR A 57 4.91 -4.12 25.33
CA TYR A 57 5.66 -5.33 25.65
C TYR A 57 5.25 -6.52 24.77
N GLY A 58 6.23 -7.11 24.08
CA GLY A 58 6.04 -8.33 23.26
C GLY A 58 5.27 -8.12 21.96
N LYS A 59 4.95 -6.89 21.59
CA LYS A 59 4.22 -6.57 20.35
C LYS A 59 5.15 -6.46 19.15
N SER A 60 4.71 -7.00 18.02
CA SER A 60 5.34 -6.81 16.72
C SER A 60 5.07 -5.40 16.17
N ASP A 61 5.88 -4.94 15.21
CA ASP A 61 5.66 -3.65 14.53
C ASP A 61 4.28 -3.55 13.85
N PHE A 62 3.67 -4.69 13.52
CA PHE A 62 2.32 -4.74 12.96
C PHE A 62 1.26 -4.48 14.03
N GLU A 63 1.46 -4.94 15.25
CA GLU A 63 0.52 -4.81 16.36
C GLU A 63 0.60 -3.44 17.06
N LEU A 64 1.70 -2.70 16.89
CA LEU A 64 1.82 -1.34 17.42
C LEU A 64 0.91 -0.37 16.67
N PRO A 65 0.37 0.66 17.34
CA PRO A 65 -0.50 1.64 16.70
C PRO A 65 0.18 2.36 15.53
N CYS A 66 -0.57 2.59 14.46
CA CYS A 66 -0.13 3.32 13.28
C CYS A 66 -1.08 4.49 12.93
N THR A 67 -0.68 5.33 12.00
CA THR A 67 -1.51 6.43 11.51
C THR A 67 -2.85 5.90 10.99
N GLY A 68 -3.96 6.49 11.43
CA GLY A 68 -5.31 6.08 11.07
C GLY A 68 -5.99 5.16 12.08
N ASP A 69 -5.26 4.54 13.00
CA ASP A 69 -5.88 3.67 14.02
C ASP A 69 -6.83 4.44 14.94
N TRP A 70 -7.95 3.80 15.26
CA TRP A 70 -8.86 4.24 16.30
C TRP A 70 -8.45 3.65 17.63
N VAL A 71 -8.20 4.53 18.60
CA VAL A 71 -7.67 4.17 19.93
C VAL A 71 -8.61 4.59 21.03
N LEU A 72 -8.55 3.83 22.14
CA LEU A 72 -9.19 4.16 23.39
C LEU A 72 -8.10 4.62 24.36
N PHE A 73 -8.25 5.85 24.85
CA PHE A 73 -7.24 6.46 25.69
C PHE A 73 -7.83 7.18 26.89
N GLN A 74 -7.03 7.28 27.96
CA GLN A 74 -7.34 8.02 29.17
C GLN A 74 -6.65 9.37 29.11
N PRO A 75 -7.37 10.49 28.96
CA PRO A 75 -6.79 11.81 29.18
C PRO A 75 -6.35 11.99 30.65
N PHE A 76 -5.23 12.62 30.89
CA PHE A 76 -4.76 12.96 32.25
C PHE A 76 -4.28 14.41 32.38
N ASP A 77 -4.23 15.14 31.27
CA ASP A 77 -3.90 16.56 31.19
C ASP A 77 -4.67 17.17 29.99
N GLU A 78 -4.71 18.49 29.85
CA GLU A 78 -5.45 19.19 28.79
C GLU A 78 -5.12 18.67 27.38
N HIS A 79 -3.88 18.28 27.16
CA HIS A 79 -3.38 17.82 25.85
C HIS A 79 -2.59 16.50 25.91
N LYS A 80 -2.68 15.74 27.00
CA LYS A 80 -1.96 14.49 27.17
C LYS A 80 -2.90 13.34 27.49
N GLY A 81 -2.50 12.14 27.07
CA GLY A 81 -3.26 10.92 27.33
C GLY A 81 -2.39 9.67 27.28
N ILE A 82 -2.97 8.57 27.73
CA ILE A 82 -2.37 7.24 27.65
C ILE A 82 -3.28 6.34 26.84
N ILE A 83 -2.78 5.79 25.74
CA ILE A 83 -3.50 4.81 24.93
C ILE A 83 -3.51 3.48 25.68
N VAL A 84 -4.72 3.00 25.93
CA VAL A 84 -4.99 1.77 26.69
C VAL A 84 -5.32 0.62 25.76
N ASP A 85 -6.05 0.88 24.68
CA ASP A 85 -6.51 -0.13 23.74
C ASP A 85 -6.70 0.46 22.33
N MET A 86 -6.93 -0.40 21.37
CA MET A 86 -7.07 -0.10 19.95
C MET A 86 -8.27 -0.86 19.39
N LEU A 87 -9.12 -0.20 18.61
CA LEU A 87 -10.19 -0.91 17.91
C LEU A 87 -9.61 -1.83 16.82
N PRO A 88 -10.30 -2.95 16.50
CA PRO A 88 -9.85 -3.88 15.46
C PRO A 88 -9.60 -3.17 14.13
N ARG A 89 -8.43 -3.37 13.55
CA ARG A 89 -8.04 -2.76 12.27
C ARG A 89 -8.82 -3.32 11.10
N GLU A 90 -9.03 -2.45 10.13
CA GLU A 90 -9.54 -2.79 8.82
C GLU A 90 -8.69 -2.12 7.74
N ARG A 91 -8.57 -2.75 6.55
CA ARG A 91 -7.90 -2.17 5.38
C ARG A 91 -6.57 -1.50 5.74
N THR A 92 -5.64 -2.32 6.18
CA THR A 92 -4.35 -1.83 6.71
C THR A 92 -3.28 -1.88 5.62
N LEU A 93 -2.79 -0.71 5.23
CA LEU A 93 -1.63 -0.63 4.35
C LEU A 93 -0.38 -1.06 5.10
N CYS A 94 0.29 -2.12 4.62
CA CYS A 94 1.47 -2.71 5.21
C CYS A 94 2.70 -2.60 4.32
N ARG A 95 3.87 -2.65 4.93
CA ARG A 95 5.13 -2.89 4.22
C ARG A 95 5.93 -3.99 4.88
N LYS A 96 6.79 -4.65 4.12
CA LYS A 96 7.81 -5.54 4.68
C LYS A 96 8.92 -4.74 5.36
N LYS A 97 9.39 -5.25 6.47
CA LYS A 97 10.57 -4.71 7.15
C LYS A 97 11.84 -5.23 6.44
N ASN A 98 12.77 -4.32 6.14
CA ASN A 98 14.03 -4.71 5.51
C ASN A 98 14.81 -5.66 6.44
N GLY A 99 15.20 -6.83 5.95
CA GLY A 99 16.06 -7.78 6.65
C GLY A 99 15.39 -8.94 7.36
N THR A 100 14.06 -8.95 7.49
CA THR A 100 13.31 -10.08 8.07
C THR A 100 12.23 -10.58 7.10
N ILE A 101 12.08 -11.91 7.01
CA ILE A 101 11.27 -12.54 5.97
C ILE A 101 9.77 -12.46 6.27
N ALA A 102 9.40 -12.31 7.52
CA ALA A 102 8.01 -12.44 7.99
C ALA A 102 7.43 -11.17 8.64
N ASP A 103 8.23 -10.14 8.95
CA ASP A 103 7.74 -9.00 9.70
C ASP A 103 7.10 -7.94 8.80
N LYS A 104 5.79 -7.83 8.90
CA LYS A 104 5.02 -6.72 8.35
C LYS A 104 5.05 -5.54 9.31
N GLN A 105 5.10 -4.33 8.77
CA GLN A 105 4.88 -3.09 9.52
C GLN A 105 3.62 -2.41 9.00
N ALA A 106 2.67 -2.13 9.89
CA ALA A 106 1.52 -1.31 9.56
C ALA A 106 1.96 0.13 9.29
N ILE A 107 1.47 0.69 8.19
CA ILE A 107 1.77 2.06 7.73
C ILE A 107 0.61 2.99 8.03
N ALA A 108 -0.58 2.58 7.61
CA ALA A 108 -1.83 3.27 7.81
C ALA A 108 -2.97 2.26 7.90
N SER A 109 -3.98 2.54 8.69
CA SER A 109 -5.16 1.69 8.87
C SER A 109 -6.45 2.40 8.50
N TYR A 110 -7.52 1.64 8.28
CA TYR A 110 -8.83 2.14 7.82
C TYR A 110 -8.70 2.95 6.52
N VAL A 111 -7.84 2.48 5.63
CA VAL A 111 -7.61 3.08 4.32
C VAL A 111 -8.72 2.64 3.37
N ASP A 112 -9.47 3.60 2.81
CA ASP A 112 -10.56 3.32 1.87
C ASP A 112 -10.05 3.25 0.44
N LYS A 113 -9.15 4.18 0.05
CA LYS A 113 -8.57 4.26 -1.30
C LYS A 113 -7.07 4.44 -1.25
N ALA A 114 -6.39 3.88 -2.24
CA ALA A 114 -4.98 4.14 -2.49
C ALA A 114 -4.80 4.76 -3.87
N PHE A 115 -4.31 6.00 -3.91
CA PHE A 115 -3.92 6.65 -5.14
C PHE A 115 -2.51 6.18 -5.53
N ILE A 116 -2.46 5.31 -6.53
CA ILE A 116 -1.22 4.77 -7.11
C ILE A 116 -0.70 5.80 -8.11
N VAL A 117 0.23 6.65 -7.64
CA VAL A 117 0.74 7.77 -8.42
C VAL A 117 1.92 7.34 -9.27
N GLN A 118 1.83 7.56 -10.57
CA GLN A 118 2.90 7.45 -11.55
C GLN A 118 3.09 8.81 -12.23
N SER A 119 4.31 9.17 -12.58
CA SER A 119 4.54 10.35 -13.42
C SER A 119 4.66 9.96 -14.90
N LEU A 120 4.13 10.80 -15.77
CA LEU A 120 4.19 10.60 -17.23
C LEU A 120 5.51 11.14 -17.82
N ASP A 121 6.62 10.81 -17.16
CA ASP A 121 7.99 11.08 -17.55
C ASP A 121 8.77 9.74 -17.64
N ASP A 122 10.10 9.81 -17.71
CA ASP A 122 10.98 8.63 -17.75
C ASP A 122 10.81 7.66 -16.55
N ASN A 123 10.08 8.08 -15.51
CA ASN A 123 9.76 7.26 -14.33
C ASN A 123 8.49 6.42 -14.50
N PHE A 124 7.79 6.51 -15.63
CA PHE A 124 6.60 5.72 -15.91
C PHE A 124 6.90 4.23 -15.98
N ASN A 125 6.19 3.42 -15.21
CA ASN A 125 6.40 1.97 -15.16
C ASN A 125 5.12 1.22 -14.78
N VAL A 126 4.48 0.59 -15.76
CA VAL A 126 3.23 -0.18 -15.59
C VAL A 126 3.39 -1.31 -14.57
N ARG A 127 4.50 -2.06 -14.59
CA ARG A 127 4.75 -3.16 -13.65
C ARG A 127 4.79 -2.71 -12.19
N ARG A 128 5.20 -1.45 -11.96
CA ARG A 128 5.15 -0.87 -10.63
C ARG A 128 3.71 -0.58 -10.19
N ALA A 129 2.86 -0.11 -11.11
CA ALA A 129 1.45 0.08 -10.85
C ALA A 129 0.75 -1.25 -10.53
N GLU A 130 0.99 -2.30 -11.35
CA GLU A 130 0.49 -3.66 -11.11
C GLU A 130 0.85 -4.17 -9.71
N ARG A 131 2.09 -3.96 -9.30
CA ARG A 131 2.56 -4.37 -7.97
C ARG A 131 1.81 -3.69 -6.84
N PHE A 132 1.57 -2.38 -6.95
CA PHE A 132 0.78 -1.67 -5.96
C PHE A 132 -0.69 -2.12 -5.97
N MET A 133 -1.27 -2.38 -7.15
CA MET A 133 -2.64 -2.86 -7.25
C MET A 133 -2.85 -4.19 -6.52
N VAL A 134 -1.97 -5.16 -6.77
CA VAL A 134 -2.03 -6.46 -6.08
C VAL A 134 -2.01 -6.28 -4.57
N GLN A 135 -1.09 -5.45 -4.07
CA GLN A 135 -1.01 -5.21 -2.64
C GLN A 135 -2.27 -4.53 -2.08
N MET A 136 -2.83 -3.55 -2.79
CA MET A 136 -4.06 -2.88 -2.35
C MET A 136 -5.23 -3.85 -2.32
N GLN A 137 -5.33 -4.74 -3.29
CA GLN A 137 -6.40 -5.74 -3.36
C GLN A 137 -6.31 -6.74 -2.20
N GLU A 138 -5.12 -7.24 -1.86
CA GLU A 138 -4.93 -8.11 -0.69
C GLU A 138 -5.32 -7.44 0.65
N GLU A 139 -5.05 -6.15 0.77
CA GLU A 139 -5.38 -5.37 1.96
C GLU A 139 -6.84 -4.85 1.94
N ASN A 140 -7.65 -5.24 0.94
CA ASN A 140 -9.02 -4.77 0.70
C ASN A 140 -9.12 -3.23 0.58
N ILE A 141 -8.09 -2.59 0.03
CA ILE A 141 -8.02 -1.16 -0.24
C ILE A 141 -8.35 -0.91 -1.71
N ASN A 142 -9.27 0.01 -2.01
CA ASN A 142 -9.66 0.32 -3.38
C ASN A 142 -8.54 1.05 -4.12
N PRO A 143 -7.91 0.47 -5.16
CA PRO A 143 -6.87 1.13 -5.91
C PRO A 143 -7.46 2.14 -6.91
N VAL A 144 -6.75 3.25 -7.10
CA VAL A 144 -7.03 4.27 -8.12
C VAL A 144 -5.71 4.64 -8.79
N LEU A 145 -5.63 4.58 -10.10
CA LEU A 145 -4.45 4.99 -10.85
C LEU A 145 -4.46 6.51 -11.08
N VAL A 146 -3.36 7.16 -10.71
CA VAL A 146 -3.18 8.59 -10.91
C VAL A 146 -1.91 8.83 -11.72
N PHE A 147 -2.07 9.24 -12.97
CA PHE A 147 -0.98 9.61 -13.86
C PHE A 147 -0.74 11.12 -13.77
N ASN A 148 0.27 11.48 -12.99
CA ASN A 148 0.62 12.87 -12.72
C ASN A 148 1.61 13.43 -13.75
N LYS A 149 1.75 14.74 -13.77
CA LYS A 149 2.56 15.52 -14.75
C LYS A 149 2.05 15.35 -16.19
N ALA A 150 0.74 15.30 -16.36
CA ALA A 150 0.11 15.16 -17.67
C ALA A 150 0.33 16.38 -18.60
N ASP A 151 0.89 17.47 -18.07
CA ASP A 151 1.32 18.66 -18.81
C ASP A 151 2.62 18.48 -19.59
N LEU A 152 3.45 17.46 -19.28
CA LEU A 152 4.78 17.28 -19.89
C LEU A 152 4.74 16.74 -21.33
N GLY A 153 3.56 16.56 -21.91
CA GLY A 153 3.43 16.07 -23.29
C GLY A 153 3.79 14.58 -23.41
N PHE A 154 2.80 13.73 -23.29
CA PHE A 154 2.92 12.27 -23.41
C PHE A 154 2.00 11.73 -24.50
N ASP A 155 2.34 10.57 -25.03
CA ASP A 155 1.46 9.84 -25.95
C ASP A 155 0.36 9.11 -25.14
N LYS A 156 -0.80 9.77 -25.05
CA LYS A 156 -1.94 9.27 -24.30
C LYS A 156 -2.41 7.89 -24.78
N GLN A 157 -2.46 7.69 -26.11
CA GLN A 157 -2.90 6.42 -26.69
C GLN A 157 -1.97 5.27 -26.30
N LYS A 158 -0.67 5.51 -26.37
CA LYS A 158 0.33 4.53 -25.95
C LYS A 158 0.26 4.18 -24.47
N VAL A 159 0.04 5.17 -23.61
CA VAL A 159 -0.15 4.92 -22.15
C VAL A 159 -1.42 4.12 -21.91
N GLU A 160 -2.57 4.53 -22.48
CA GLU A 160 -3.84 3.84 -22.35
C GLU A 160 -3.77 2.40 -22.85
N GLU A 161 -3.04 2.14 -23.94
CA GLU A 161 -2.81 0.79 -24.44
C GLU A 161 -2.01 -0.07 -23.44
N GLN A 162 -0.94 0.50 -22.88
CA GLN A 162 -0.10 -0.21 -21.90
C GLN A 162 -0.81 -0.54 -20.60
N ILE A 163 -1.77 0.29 -20.16
CA ILE A 163 -2.51 0.09 -18.91
C ILE A 163 -3.88 -0.58 -19.12
N ARG A 164 -4.26 -0.91 -20.36
CA ARG A 164 -5.61 -1.39 -20.71
C ARG A 164 -6.09 -2.52 -19.82
N HIS A 165 -5.21 -3.48 -19.52
CA HIS A 165 -5.53 -4.65 -18.69
C HIS A 165 -5.82 -4.28 -17.23
N ILE A 166 -5.18 -3.23 -16.68
CA ILE A 166 -5.41 -2.76 -15.32
C ILE A 166 -6.50 -1.68 -15.24
N ALA A 167 -6.63 -0.85 -16.28
CA ALA A 167 -7.59 0.26 -16.32
C ALA A 167 -9.06 -0.18 -16.46
N ARG A 168 -9.31 -1.44 -16.83
CA ARG A 168 -10.67 -2.00 -16.91
C ARG A 168 -11.31 -2.20 -15.55
N GLN A 169 -10.50 -2.37 -14.52
CA GLN A 169 -10.94 -2.79 -13.19
C GLN A 169 -10.98 -1.63 -12.19
N ILE A 170 -10.28 -0.52 -12.47
CA ILE A 170 -10.08 0.56 -11.52
C ILE A 170 -10.17 1.95 -12.17
N PRO A 171 -10.57 3.00 -11.41
CA PRO A 171 -10.57 4.36 -11.92
C PRO A 171 -9.17 4.85 -12.30
N VAL A 172 -9.09 5.64 -13.37
CA VAL A 172 -7.84 6.22 -13.88
C VAL A 172 -8.00 7.72 -14.02
N PHE A 173 -7.07 8.49 -13.46
CA PHE A 173 -7.00 9.94 -13.57
C PHE A 173 -5.68 10.37 -14.19
N PHE A 174 -5.75 11.35 -15.10
CA PHE A 174 -4.59 12.08 -15.61
C PHE A 174 -4.58 13.46 -14.97
N THR A 175 -3.52 13.79 -14.22
CA THR A 175 -3.46 14.97 -13.39
C THR A 175 -2.23 15.82 -13.65
N SER A 176 -2.37 17.13 -13.46
CA SER A 176 -1.26 18.07 -13.37
C SER A 176 -1.61 19.18 -12.38
N ILE A 177 -0.66 19.53 -11.51
CA ILE A 177 -0.81 20.70 -10.64
C ILE A 177 -0.89 22.02 -11.42
N HIS A 178 -0.48 22.04 -12.69
CA HIS A 178 -0.59 23.16 -13.61
C HIS A 178 -1.96 23.20 -14.32
N GLN A 179 -2.82 22.20 -14.11
CA GLN A 179 -4.14 22.08 -14.71
C GLN A 179 -5.19 21.86 -13.59
N PRO A 180 -5.69 22.96 -12.96
CA PRO A 180 -6.57 22.88 -11.77
C PRO A 180 -7.80 22.01 -11.94
N GLN A 181 -8.36 21.95 -13.14
CA GLN A 181 -9.54 21.13 -13.44
C GLN A 181 -9.29 19.63 -13.21
N THR A 182 -8.07 19.15 -13.48
CA THR A 182 -7.70 17.74 -13.27
C THR A 182 -7.57 17.40 -11.78
N ILE A 183 -7.13 18.37 -10.98
CA ILE A 183 -7.06 18.24 -9.53
C ILE A 183 -8.45 18.25 -8.91
N LEU A 184 -9.36 19.09 -9.43
CA LEU A 184 -10.77 19.12 -8.98
C LEU A 184 -11.46 17.77 -9.23
N GLN A 185 -11.31 17.18 -10.41
CA GLN A 185 -11.85 15.84 -10.72
C GLN A 185 -11.32 14.77 -9.76
N LEU A 186 -10.02 14.81 -9.43
CA LEU A 186 -9.43 13.90 -8.47
C LEU A 186 -10.00 14.11 -7.06
N ARG A 187 -10.21 15.38 -6.65
CA ARG A 187 -10.81 15.75 -5.36
C ARG A 187 -12.27 15.25 -5.25
N GLU A 188 -13.07 15.43 -6.30
CA GLU A 188 -14.45 14.97 -6.36
C GLU A 188 -14.60 13.45 -6.26
N SER A 189 -13.54 12.69 -6.57
CA SER A 189 -13.51 11.23 -6.38
C SER A 189 -13.36 10.78 -4.92
N ILE A 190 -13.13 11.72 -3.99
CA ILE A 190 -12.93 11.45 -2.56
C ILE A 190 -14.17 11.88 -1.79
N SER A 191 -14.82 10.93 -1.12
CA SER A 191 -16.01 11.18 -0.31
C SER A 191 -15.67 11.72 1.08
N ALA A 192 -16.62 12.38 1.73
CA ALA A 192 -16.44 12.85 3.11
C ALA A 192 -16.18 11.69 4.07
N GLY A 193 -15.19 11.86 4.94
CA GLY A 193 -14.75 10.84 5.89
C GLY A 193 -13.93 9.68 5.29
N GLU A 194 -13.77 9.61 3.97
CA GLU A 194 -12.96 8.61 3.28
C GLU A 194 -11.47 8.87 3.53
N MET A 195 -10.73 7.80 3.84
CA MET A 195 -9.28 7.88 4.01
C MET A 195 -8.55 7.46 2.73
N VAL A 196 -7.70 8.35 2.23
CA VAL A 196 -6.92 8.14 1.01
C VAL A 196 -5.44 8.20 1.30
N VAL A 197 -4.69 7.17 0.85
CA VAL A 197 -3.23 7.14 0.89
C VAL A 197 -2.64 7.37 -0.49
N PHE A 198 -1.46 7.99 -0.55
CA PHE A 198 -0.71 8.19 -1.78
C PHE A 198 0.48 7.24 -1.81
N VAL A 199 0.50 6.32 -2.78
CA VAL A 199 1.59 5.37 -2.98
C VAL A 199 2.25 5.61 -4.36
N GLY A 200 3.53 5.32 -4.47
CA GLY A 200 4.29 5.54 -5.72
C GLY A 200 5.72 5.93 -5.46
N SER A 201 6.55 5.95 -6.52
CA SER A 201 7.98 6.27 -6.43
C SER A 201 8.27 7.68 -5.92
N SER A 202 9.53 7.90 -5.59
CA SER A 202 10.01 9.26 -5.30
C SER A 202 9.97 10.10 -6.59
N GLY A 203 9.61 11.38 -6.46
CA GLY A 203 9.63 12.33 -7.59
C GLY A 203 8.40 12.27 -8.51
N VAL A 204 7.42 11.37 -8.28
CA VAL A 204 6.18 11.34 -9.09
C VAL A 204 5.19 12.45 -8.75
N GLY A 205 5.45 13.24 -7.67
CA GLY A 205 4.64 14.40 -7.32
C GLY A 205 3.55 14.15 -6.27
N LYS A 206 3.66 13.09 -5.43
CA LYS A 206 2.66 12.79 -4.38
C LYS A 206 2.38 13.97 -3.46
N SER A 207 3.42 14.53 -2.82
CA SER A 207 3.26 15.66 -1.89
C SER A 207 2.73 16.92 -2.59
N SER A 208 3.09 17.13 -3.86
CA SER A 208 2.53 18.23 -4.65
C SER A 208 1.04 18.03 -4.92
N LEU A 209 0.60 16.79 -5.21
CA LEU A 209 -0.83 16.47 -5.36
C LEU A 209 -1.59 16.65 -4.05
N VAL A 210 -1.04 16.18 -2.91
CA VAL A 210 -1.66 16.38 -1.58
C VAL A 210 -1.85 17.87 -1.30
N ASN A 211 -0.82 18.70 -1.51
CA ASN A 211 -0.90 20.14 -1.34
C ASN A 211 -1.95 20.79 -2.27
N ALA A 212 -2.00 20.35 -3.53
CA ALA A 212 -2.98 20.87 -4.49
C ALA A 212 -4.42 20.48 -4.11
N LEU A 213 -4.65 19.28 -3.61
CA LEU A 213 -5.95 18.81 -3.14
C LEU A 213 -6.42 19.53 -1.87
N CYS A 214 -5.48 19.89 -0.98
CA CYS A 214 -5.77 20.62 0.25
C CYS A 214 -5.86 22.13 0.05
N GLU A 215 -5.55 22.64 -1.14
CA GLU A 215 -5.47 24.09 -1.44
C GLU A 215 -4.54 24.87 -0.49
N LYS A 216 -3.63 24.18 0.17
CA LYS A 216 -2.70 24.72 1.17
C LYS A 216 -1.35 24.03 1.04
N SER A 217 -0.27 24.72 1.40
CA SER A 217 1.05 24.12 1.55
C SER A 217 1.12 23.38 2.89
N VAL A 218 0.49 22.22 2.97
CA VAL A 218 0.45 21.38 4.19
C VAL A 218 1.75 20.59 4.31
N LEU A 219 2.31 20.14 3.18
CA LEU A 219 3.51 19.34 3.12
C LEU A 219 4.65 20.11 2.48
N LEU A 220 5.86 19.92 2.99
CA LEU A 220 7.07 20.48 2.36
C LEU A 220 7.38 19.71 1.07
N THR A 221 7.29 20.40 -0.06
CA THR A 221 7.75 19.88 -1.35
C THR A 221 9.24 20.21 -1.52
N SER A 222 10.05 19.19 -1.80
CA SER A 222 11.44 19.44 -2.21
C SER A 222 11.45 19.78 -3.70
N ASP A 223 11.81 21.01 -4.04
CA ASP A 223 12.25 21.34 -5.39
C ASP A 223 13.41 20.39 -5.74
N ILE A 224 13.35 19.79 -6.93
CA ILE A 224 14.44 18.98 -7.45
C ILE A 224 15.59 19.95 -7.70
N SER A 225 16.49 20.11 -6.72
CA SER A 225 17.68 20.91 -6.92
C SER A 225 18.60 20.19 -7.90
N LEU A 226 18.73 20.76 -9.09
CA LEU A 226 19.60 20.30 -10.19
C LEU A 226 21.10 20.30 -9.83
N SER A 227 21.50 20.68 -8.62
CA SER A 227 22.91 20.93 -8.31
C SER A 227 23.62 19.96 -7.37
N THR A 228 22.91 19.06 -6.69
CA THR A 228 23.59 18.04 -5.85
C THR A 228 22.72 16.81 -5.71
N GLY A 229 23.12 15.69 -6.27
CA GLY A 229 22.40 14.41 -6.28
C GLY A 229 22.15 13.75 -4.90
N LYS A 230 21.95 14.55 -3.84
CA LYS A 230 21.52 14.13 -2.52
C LYS A 230 20.38 15.01 -2.04
N GLY A 231 19.16 14.66 -2.46
CA GLY A 231 17.94 15.23 -1.90
C GLY A 231 17.88 14.95 -0.39
N ARG A 232 17.99 15.99 0.41
CA ARG A 232 17.75 15.95 1.86
C ARG A 232 16.25 15.72 2.03
N HIS A 233 15.85 14.50 2.43
CA HIS A 233 14.44 14.15 2.69
C HIS A 233 13.88 15.00 3.81
N THR A 234 12.89 15.83 3.51
CA THR A 234 12.31 16.78 4.45
C THR A 234 11.04 16.27 5.14
N SER A 235 10.41 15.19 4.66
CA SER A 235 9.26 14.58 5.34
C SER A 235 9.54 13.10 5.67
N THR A 236 9.86 12.82 6.93
CA THR A 236 10.00 11.45 7.45
C THR A 236 8.76 11.00 8.23
N ARG A 237 7.76 11.87 8.39
CA ARG A 237 6.57 11.64 9.20
C ARG A 237 5.37 11.37 8.29
N ARG A 238 4.52 10.45 8.73
CA ARG A 238 3.22 10.16 8.13
C ARG A 238 2.21 10.98 8.90
N GLU A 239 1.53 11.85 8.20
CA GLU A 239 0.58 12.78 8.78
C GLU A 239 -0.77 12.67 8.08
N MET A 240 -1.82 12.64 8.89
CA MET A 240 -3.20 12.73 8.42
C MET A 240 -3.57 14.19 8.17
N VAL A 241 -4.04 14.50 6.98
CA VAL A 241 -4.50 15.84 6.59
C VAL A 241 -5.98 15.79 6.26
N LEU A 242 -6.79 16.53 7.00
CA LEU A 242 -8.21 16.67 6.70
C LEU A 242 -8.38 17.67 5.56
N MET A 243 -9.09 17.27 4.51
CA MET A 243 -9.50 18.16 3.43
C MET A 243 -10.82 18.88 3.79
N ASP A 244 -10.88 20.18 3.53
CA ASP A 244 -12.10 20.95 3.76
C ASP A 244 -13.27 20.41 2.90
N GLY A 245 -14.31 19.92 3.56
CA GLY A 245 -15.53 19.41 2.92
C GLY A 245 -15.40 18.05 2.21
N SER A 246 -14.31 17.30 2.44
CA SER A 246 -14.07 16.03 1.79
C SER A 246 -13.45 15.01 2.77
N GLY A 247 -12.59 14.09 2.29
CA GLY A 247 -11.98 13.04 3.09
C GLY A 247 -10.69 13.43 3.78
N VAL A 248 -9.95 12.40 4.18
CA VAL A 248 -8.68 12.49 4.90
C VAL A 248 -7.56 11.94 4.02
N LEU A 249 -6.49 12.70 3.85
CA LEU A 249 -5.32 12.27 3.10
C LEU A 249 -4.20 11.84 4.03
N ILE A 250 -3.47 10.82 3.63
CA ILE A 250 -2.19 10.45 4.26
C ILE A 250 -1.09 10.52 3.20
N ASP A 251 -0.13 11.43 3.38
CA ASP A 251 1.14 11.32 2.66
C ASP A 251 2.00 10.23 3.31
N THR A 252 2.47 9.33 2.48
CA THR A 252 3.34 8.24 2.90
C THR A 252 4.76 8.46 2.41
N PRO A 253 5.53 9.40 3.03
CA PRO A 253 6.91 9.62 2.65
C PRO A 253 7.75 8.37 2.90
N GLY A 254 8.69 8.10 2.00
CA GLY A 254 9.61 6.96 2.14
C GLY A 254 9.04 5.59 1.74
N VAL A 255 7.82 5.54 1.26
CA VAL A 255 7.24 4.35 0.61
C VAL A 255 7.79 4.23 -0.82
N ARG A 256 9.14 4.14 -0.92
CA ARG A 256 9.86 4.14 -2.21
C ARG A 256 9.84 2.79 -2.92
N GLU A 257 9.86 1.74 -2.15
CA GLU A 257 9.83 0.37 -2.63
C GLU A 257 9.05 -0.47 -1.62
N PHE A 258 7.78 -0.75 -1.93
CA PHE A 258 7.10 -1.82 -1.25
C PHE A 258 7.75 -3.14 -1.69
N GLY A 259 8.45 -3.81 -0.80
CA GLY A 259 8.52 -5.25 -0.89
C GLY A 259 7.08 -5.73 -0.79
N LEU A 260 6.59 -6.44 -1.80
CA LEU A 260 5.25 -7.01 -1.79
C LEU A 260 5.04 -7.74 -0.46
N ALA A 261 4.08 -7.28 0.32
CA ALA A 261 3.61 -8.01 1.50
C ALA A 261 2.46 -8.95 1.09
N ILE A 262 2.58 -9.59 -0.07
CA ILE A 262 1.60 -10.54 -0.60
C ILE A 262 1.74 -11.84 0.18
N ASP A 263 0.68 -12.25 0.85
CA ASP A 263 0.62 -13.50 1.58
C ASP A 263 0.05 -14.62 0.70
N ASP A 264 -0.85 -14.27 -0.23
CA ASP A 264 -1.50 -15.21 -1.15
C ASP A 264 -1.06 -14.97 -2.60
N PRO A 265 -0.31 -15.92 -3.21
CA PRO A 265 0.05 -15.85 -4.63
C PRO A 265 -1.15 -15.92 -5.59
N ASP A 266 -2.31 -16.40 -5.14
CA ASP A 266 -3.48 -16.55 -6.00
C ASP A 266 -4.16 -15.20 -6.27
N SER A 267 -4.04 -14.23 -5.35
CA SER A 267 -4.48 -12.85 -5.56
C SER A 267 -3.81 -12.17 -6.76
N LEU A 268 -2.56 -12.58 -7.07
CA LEU A 268 -1.83 -12.12 -8.26
C LEU A 268 -2.53 -12.52 -9.57
N ALA A 269 -3.13 -13.70 -9.58
CA ALA A 269 -3.81 -14.22 -10.78
C ALA A 269 -5.06 -13.41 -11.12
N GLU A 270 -5.80 -12.96 -10.11
CA GLU A 270 -7.00 -12.12 -10.30
C GLU A 270 -6.64 -10.75 -10.87
N VAL A 271 -5.67 -10.05 -10.26
CA VAL A 271 -5.26 -8.69 -10.70
C VAL A 271 -4.75 -8.67 -12.13
N LEU A 272 -4.07 -9.73 -12.55
CA LEU A 272 -3.43 -9.80 -13.87
C LEU A 272 -4.27 -10.57 -14.90
N GLU A 273 -5.56 -10.78 -14.64
CA GLU A 273 -6.50 -11.50 -15.55
C GLU A 273 -6.03 -12.94 -15.87
N ILE A 274 -5.13 -13.52 -15.07
CA ILE A 274 -4.65 -14.89 -15.24
C ILE A 274 -5.72 -15.89 -14.79
N SER A 275 -6.52 -15.54 -13.78
CA SER A 275 -7.61 -16.34 -13.23
C SER A 275 -8.64 -16.75 -14.28
N ASP A 276 -8.90 -15.89 -15.27
CA ASP A 276 -9.87 -16.13 -16.36
C ASP A 276 -9.50 -17.36 -17.17
N TYR A 277 -8.21 -17.62 -17.32
CA TYR A 277 -7.67 -18.78 -18.04
C TYR A 277 -7.32 -19.93 -17.11
N ALA A 278 -6.89 -19.65 -15.90
CA ALA A 278 -6.42 -20.63 -14.91
C ALA A 278 -7.50 -21.67 -14.56
N ALA A 279 -8.77 -21.24 -14.51
CA ALA A 279 -9.92 -22.12 -14.26
C ALA A 279 -10.08 -23.24 -15.31
N SER A 280 -9.56 -23.04 -16.52
CA SER A 280 -9.61 -23.99 -17.63
C SER A 280 -8.38 -24.89 -17.74
N CYS A 281 -7.42 -24.80 -16.83
CA CYS A 281 -6.24 -25.65 -16.81
C CYS A 281 -6.60 -27.10 -16.51
N ARG A 282 -5.85 -28.03 -17.13
CA ARG A 282 -6.03 -29.48 -16.90
C ARG A 282 -5.80 -29.88 -15.45
N PHE A 283 -4.89 -29.21 -14.74
CA PHE A 283 -4.53 -29.52 -13.36
C PHE A 283 -4.98 -28.39 -12.43
N LYS A 284 -5.60 -28.72 -11.30
CA LYS A 284 -6.05 -27.74 -10.31
C LYS A 284 -4.91 -26.98 -9.62
N ASP A 285 -3.75 -27.60 -9.51
CA ASP A 285 -2.51 -27.04 -8.92
C ASP A 285 -1.51 -26.54 -9.97
N CYS A 286 -2.01 -26.22 -11.17
CA CYS A 286 -1.22 -25.73 -12.29
C CYS A 286 -0.43 -24.48 -11.91
N LYS A 287 0.87 -24.49 -12.15
CA LYS A 287 1.76 -23.35 -11.88
C LYS A 287 1.94 -22.43 -13.08
N HIS A 288 1.36 -22.78 -14.20
CA HIS A 288 1.39 -22.03 -15.46
C HIS A 288 2.81 -21.77 -16.00
N ILE A 289 3.74 -22.70 -15.79
CA ILE A 289 5.15 -22.56 -16.23
C ILE A 289 5.43 -23.46 -17.45
N ASN A 290 5.14 -24.75 -17.36
CA ASN A 290 5.43 -25.72 -18.40
C ASN A 290 4.50 -26.94 -18.35
N GLU A 291 3.39 -26.87 -17.63
CA GLU A 291 2.45 -27.99 -17.47
C GLU A 291 1.69 -28.26 -18.79
N PRO A 292 1.58 -29.53 -19.21
CA PRO A 292 0.83 -29.90 -20.39
C PRO A 292 -0.68 -29.68 -20.17
N GLY A 293 -1.34 -29.01 -21.13
CA GLY A 293 -2.77 -28.65 -21.02
C GLY A 293 -3.01 -27.44 -20.10
N CYS A 294 -2.01 -26.55 -19.98
CA CYS A 294 -2.16 -25.28 -19.27
C CYS A 294 -2.85 -24.25 -20.18
N ALA A 295 -4.07 -23.85 -19.83
CA ALA A 295 -4.86 -22.89 -20.60
C ALA A 295 -4.24 -21.47 -20.60
N VAL A 296 -3.51 -21.09 -19.54
CA VAL A 296 -2.76 -19.82 -19.49
C VAL A 296 -1.65 -19.80 -20.53
N LEU A 297 -0.85 -20.87 -20.66
CA LEU A 297 0.20 -20.97 -21.68
C LEU A 297 -0.38 -21.00 -23.10
N GLU A 298 -1.54 -21.62 -23.28
CA GLU A 298 -2.26 -21.63 -24.55
C GLU A 298 -2.75 -20.23 -24.91
N ALA A 299 -3.34 -19.48 -23.97
CA ALA A 299 -3.74 -18.10 -24.15
C ALA A 299 -2.58 -17.17 -24.51
N VAL A 300 -1.40 -17.38 -23.90
CA VAL A 300 -0.17 -16.63 -24.25
C VAL A 300 0.30 -17.00 -25.65
N SER A 301 0.31 -18.28 -26.02
CA SER A 301 0.79 -18.75 -27.32
C SER A 301 -0.11 -18.32 -28.48
N SER A 302 -1.43 -18.22 -28.24
CA SER A 302 -2.42 -17.72 -29.20
C SER A 302 -2.49 -16.18 -29.27
N GLY A 303 -1.78 -15.47 -28.37
CA GLY A 303 -1.81 -14.00 -28.33
C GLY A 303 -3.07 -13.38 -27.69
N VAL A 304 -3.94 -14.20 -27.10
CA VAL A 304 -5.14 -13.73 -26.38
C VAL A 304 -4.75 -13.09 -25.06
N LEU A 305 -3.77 -13.67 -24.34
CA LEU A 305 -3.15 -13.09 -23.17
C LEU A 305 -1.81 -12.46 -23.57
N ASP A 306 -1.62 -11.17 -23.24
CA ASP A 306 -0.36 -10.48 -23.52
C ASP A 306 0.80 -11.15 -22.78
N ARG A 307 1.83 -11.51 -23.55
CA ARG A 307 3.05 -12.12 -23.01
C ARG A 307 3.70 -11.30 -21.91
N LYS A 308 3.65 -9.95 -22.00
CA LYS A 308 4.22 -9.06 -20.98
C LYS A 308 3.47 -9.17 -19.65
N VAL A 309 2.13 -9.30 -19.69
CA VAL A 309 1.30 -9.51 -18.50
C VAL A 309 1.65 -10.84 -17.84
N TYR A 310 1.76 -11.91 -18.63
CA TYR A 310 2.18 -13.22 -18.13
C TYR A 310 3.61 -13.20 -17.52
N GLU A 311 4.57 -12.51 -18.15
CA GLU A 311 5.93 -12.35 -17.61
C GLU A 311 5.94 -11.55 -16.30
N SER A 312 5.07 -10.51 -16.19
CA SER A 312 4.84 -9.76 -14.95
C SER A 312 4.31 -10.65 -13.84
N TYR A 313 3.29 -11.46 -14.14
CA TYR A 313 2.74 -12.45 -13.21
C TYR A 313 3.80 -13.41 -12.69
N LEU A 314 4.59 -14.03 -13.57
CA LEU A 314 5.64 -14.96 -13.14
C LEU A 314 6.68 -14.30 -12.23
N LYS A 315 7.02 -13.05 -12.51
CA LYS A 315 7.99 -12.30 -11.70
C LYS A 315 7.43 -11.98 -10.32
N LEU A 316 6.20 -11.44 -10.25
CA LEU A 316 5.53 -11.10 -9.00
C LEU A 316 5.28 -12.35 -8.15
N ARG A 317 4.89 -13.46 -8.78
CA ARG A 317 4.71 -14.76 -8.11
C ARG A 317 6.00 -15.28 -7.49
N ARG A 318 7.15 -15.17 -8.19
CA ARG A 318 8.45 -15.54 -7.62
C ARG A 318 8.81 -14.66 -6.43
N GLU A 319 8.54 -13.36 -6.52
CA GLU A 319 8.75 -12.44 -5.40
C GLU A 319 7.86 -12.81 -4.20
N ALA A 320 6.55 -13.01 -4.41
CA ALA A 320 5.61 -13.43 -3.37
C ALA A 320 6.06 -14.74 -2.70
N TRP A 321 6.38 -15.74 -3.52
CA TRP A 321 6.84 -17.03 -3.01
C TRP A 321 8.17 -16.94 -2.25
N HIS A 322 9.12 -16.13 -2.72
CA HIS A 322 10.37 -15.89 -2.00
C HIS A 322 10.16 -15.31 -0.62
N PHE A 323 9.09 -14.55 -0.44
CA PHE A 323 8.77 -13.88 0.80
C PHE A 323 7.82 -14.66 1.73
N SER A 324 6.98 -15.55 1.21
CA SER A 324 6.12 -16.41 2.03
C SER A 324 6.86 -17.62 2.60
N THR A 325 7.99 -18.02 1.99
CA THR A 325 8.76 -19.18 2.42
C THR A 325 9.56 -18.85 3.68
N SER A 326 9.37 -19.60 4.76
CA SER A 326 10.10 -19.44 6.01
C SER A 326 11.62 -19.66 5.82
N GLU A 327 12.45 -19.04 6.69
CA GLU A 327 13.91 -19.28 6.67
C GLU A 327 14.27 -20.77 6.82
N HIS A 328 13.47 -21.50 7.58
CA HIS A 328 13.68 -22.93 7.77
C HIS A 328 13.47 -23.71 6.46
N GLU A 329 12.44 -23.40 5.70
CA GLU A 329 12.17 -24.00 4.40
C GLU A 329 13.21 -23.60 3.35
N LYS A 330 13.67 -22.35 3.37
CA LYS A 330 14.79 -21.89 2.53
C LYS A 330 16.06 -22.68 2.80
N ARG A 331 16.45 -22.80 4.07
CA ARG A 331 17.62 -23.60 4.49
C ARG A 331 17.48 -25.08 4.12
N LYS A 332 16.28 -25.66 4.23
CA LYS A 332 16.01 -27.04 3.84
C LYS A 332 16.19 -27.25 2.33
N ARG A 333 15.73 -26.29 1.54
CA ARG A 333 15.85 -26.31 0.07
C ARG A 333 17.29 -26.09 -0.39
N ASP A 334 18.01 -25.14 0.20
CA ASP A 334 19.42 -24.88 -0.13
C ASP A 334 20.29 -26.10 0.17
N LYS A 335 20.00 -26.80 1.28
CA LYS A 335 20.64 -28.09 1.60
C LYS A 335 20.29 -29.17 0.57
N SER A 336 19.03 -29.24 0.10
CA SER A 336 18.62 -30.20 -0.90
C SER A 336 19.26 -29.92 -2.27
N PHE A 337 19.29 -28.62 -2.65
CA PHE A 337 19.95 -28.19 -3.89
C PHE A 337 21.45 -28.41 -3.87
N SER A 338 22.14 -28.13 -2.75
CA SER A 338 23.56 -28.42 -2.60
C SER A 338 23.85 -29.92 -2.75
N LYS A 339 23.03 -30.80 -2.15
CA LYS A 339 23.15 -32.24 -2.33
C LYS A 339 22.99 -32.66 -3.80
N LEU A 340 22.02 -32.09 -4.50
CA LEU A 340 21.77 -32.38 -5.92
C LEU A 340 22.96 -31.94 -6.80
N VAL A 341 23.51 -30.75 -6.53
CA VAL A 341 24.72 -30.25 -7.21
C VAL A 341 25.92 -31.16 -6.94
N ASP A 342 26.10 -31.63 -5.71
CA ASP A 342 27.19 -32.54 -5.35
C ASP A 342 27.02 -33.91 -6.00
N GLU A 343 25.81 -34.45 -6.12
CA GLU A 343 25.52 -35.70 -6.87
C GLU A 343 25.81 -35.55 -8.36
N VAL A 344 25.42 -34.41 -8.96
CA VAL A 344 25.72 -34.14 -10.38
C VAL A 344 27.23 -34.01 -10.62
N LYS A 345 27.94 -33.32 -9.70
CA LYS A 345 29.42 -33.23 -9.76
C LYS A 345 30.09 -34.60 -9.65
N LYS A 346 29.64 -35.47 -8.70
CA LYS A 346 30.13 -36.82 -8.54
C LYS A 346 29.88 -37.68 -9.78
N ARG A 347 28.70 -37.57 -10.41
CA ARG A 347 28.37 -38.28 -11.66
C ARG A 347 29.23 -37.82 -12.84
N LYS A 348 29.61 -36.51 -12.89
CA LYS A 348 30.52 -35.99 -13.92
C LYS A 348 32.00 -36.39 -13.68
N ALA A 349 32.41 -36.57 -12.44
CA ALA A 349 33.77 -36.98 -12.10
C ALA A 349 34.02 -38.51 -12.28
N ASN A 350 32.93 -39.30 -12.33
CA ASN A 350 32.99 -40.76 -12.58
C ASN A 350 32.74 -41.15 -14.05
N ARG A 351 32.70 -40.18 -14.95
CA ARG A 351 32.77 -40.35 -16.40
C ARG A 351 34.07 -39.80 -16.96
#